data_16009c7198e20149943bfcb35b686dfe
#
_entry.id   16009c7198e20149943bfcb35b686dfe
#
_cell.length_a   1.000
_cell.length_b   1.000
_cell.length_c   1.000
_cell.angle_alpha   90.00
_cell.angle_beta   90.00
_cell.angle_gamma   90.00
#
_symmetry.space_group_name_H-M   'P 1'
#
loop_
_entity.id
_entity.type
_entity.pdbx_description
1 polymer ?
#
loop_
_entity_poly.entity_id
_entity_poly.type
_entity_poly.pdbx_seq_one_letter_code
_entity_poly.pdbx_strand_id
1 'polypeptide(L)'
;PNSGKRIYSEFHHDYCDPATLKPASHMTTCIYYVNTCNGYTEFEDGTIVKSVANRMAVFSSDMLHRGVSQTDTKVRCVINCNWFNAL
;
A
#
# COMPACT_ATOMS: atom_id res chain seq x y z
N PRO A 1 5.25 -8.47 -18.25
CA PRO A 1 4.38 -7.30 -18.36
C PRO A 1 2.92 -7.69 -18.27
N ASN A 2 2.11 -6.79 -17.84
CA ASN A 2 0.70 -7.06 -17.59
C ASN A 2 -0.20 -6.90 -18.83
N SER A 3 0.37 -6.85 -20.02
CA SER A 3 -0.34 -6.73 -21.30
C SER A 3 -1.38 -5.58 -21.35
N GLY A 4 -1.16 -4.52 -20.64
CA GLY A 4 -2.03 -3.33 -20.63
C GLY A 4 -3.22 -3.42 -19.69
N LYS A 5 -3.38 -4.51 -18.97
CA LYS A 5 -4.47 -4.66 -18.00
C LYS A 5 -3.97 -4.39 -16.59
N ARG A 6 -4.79 -3.68 -15.80
CA ARG A 6 -4.51 -3.50 -14.39
C ARG A 6 -4.84 -4.77 -13.62
N ILE A 7 -3.99 -5.07 -12.65
CA ILE A 7 -4.22 -6.14 -11.70
C ILE A 7 -4.47 -5.46 -10.35
N TYR A 8 -5.56 -5.86 -9.71
CA TYR A 8 -5.96 -5.35 -8.41
C TYR A 8 -5.71 -6.43 -7.37
N SER A 9 -4.91 -6.13 -6.35
CA SER A 9 -4.82 -7.01 -5.20
C SER A 9 -6.10 -6.89 -4.38
N GLU A 10 -6.31 -7.84 -3.48
CA GLU A 10 -7.41 -7.72 -2.53
C GLU A 10 -7.09 -6.65 -1.49
N PHE A 11 -8.12 -6.00 -0.95
CA PHE A 11 -7.95 -5.12 0.21
C PHE A 11 -7.43 -5.95 1.38
N HIS A 12 -6.43 -5.42 2.07
CA HIS A 12 -5.77 -6.14 3.15
C HIS A 12 -5.20 -5.19 4.18
N HIS A 13 -4.75 -5.76 5.30
CA HIS A 13 -3.92 -5.11 6.29
C HIS A 13 -2.54 -5.77 6.23
N ASP A 14 -1.48 -4.99 6.38
CA ASP A 14 -0.13 -5.54 6.37
C ASP A 14 0.17 -6.37 7.62
N TYR A 15 -0.48 -6.03 8.74
CA TYR A 15 -0.23 -6.70 10.01
C TYR A 15 -1.50 -6.79 10.84
N CYS A 16 -1.74 -7.98 11.39
CA CYS A 16 -2.80 -8.22 12.36
C CYS A 16 -2.20 -8.65 13.69
N ASP A 17 -2.79 -8.20 14.80
CA ASP A 17 -2.36 -8.62 16.12
C ASP A 17 -2.62 -10.12 16.29
N PRO A 18 -1.59 -10.95 16.54
CA PRO A 18 -1.79 -12.39 16.66
C PRO A 18 -2.63 -12.80 17.86
N ALA A 19 -2.71 -11.97 18.89
CA ALA A 19 -3.51 -12.27 20.07
C ALA A 19 -5.01 -12.07 19.85
N THR A 20 -5.39 -11.09 19.03
CA THR A 20 -6.80 -10.73 18.81
C THR A 20 -7.29 -11.06 17.42
N LEU A 21 -6.39 -11.36 16.47
CA LEU A 21 -6.67 -11.57 15.04
C LEU A 21 -7.31 -10.34 14.41
N LYS A 22 -7.10 -9.17 14.99
CA LYS A 22 -7.60 -7.88 14.48
C LYS A 22 -6.45 -7.05 13.92
N PRO A 23 -6.74 -6.12 13.00
CA PRO A 23 -5.71 -5.21 12.51
C PRO A 23 -5.08 -4.43 13.66
N ALA A 24 -3.77 -4.25 13.58
CA ALA A 24 -3.01 -3.59 14.62
C ALA A 24 -3.16 -2.07 14.51
N SER A 25 -4.00 -1.47 15.35
CA SER A 25 -4.23 -0.02 15.36
C SER A 25 -3.08 0.78 15.99
N HIS A 26 -2.19 0.12 16.72
CA HIS A 26 -1.02 0.77 17.36
C HIS A 26 0.22 0.73 16.48
N MET A 27 0.08 0.36 15.22
CA MET A 27 1.16 0.36 14.25
C MET A 27 0.92 1.38 13.14
N THR A 28 2.00 1.82 12.55
CA THR A 28 1.98 2.67 11.37
C THR A 28 2.55 1.91 10.19
N THR A 29 1.91 2.03 9.05
CA THR A 29 2.37 1.47 7.77
C THR A 29 2.87 2.61 6.89
N CYS A 30 3.97 2.36 6.19
CA CYS A 30 4.54 3.28 5.22
C CYS A 30 4.74 2.55 3.91
N ILE A 31 4.35 3.17 2.80
CA ILE A 31 4.66 2.71 1.46
C ILE A 31 5.49 3.78 0.77
N TYR A 32 6.73 3.44 0.44
CA TYR A 32 7.62 4.33 -0.30
C TYR A 32 7.61 3.92 -1.77
N TYR A 33 7.31 4.86 -2.66
CA TYR A 33 7.27 4.61 -4.10
C TYR A 33 8.63 4.89 -4.70
N VAL A 34 9.26 3.84 -5.24
CA VAL A 34 10.61 3.92 -5.79
C VAL A 34 10.60 4.56 -7.17
N ASN A 35 9.57 4.28 -7.98
CA ASN A 35 9.47 4.80 -9.34
C ASN A 35 8.10 5.38 -9.63
N THR A 36 8.03 6.23 -10.63
CA THR A 36 6.78 6.83 -11.10
C THR A 36 6.14 5.94 -12.14
N CYS A 37 4.84 5.66 -11.95
CA CYS A 37 4.03 4.92 -12.91
C CYS A 37 2.55 5.24 -12.66
N ASN A 38 1.67 4.72 -13.51
CA ASN A 38 0.23 4.94 -13.32
C ASN A 38 -0.43 3.93 -12.39
N GLY A 39 0.34 3.06 -11.77
CA GLY A 39 -0.14 2.24 -10.66
C GLY A 39 -0.37 3.08 -9.41
N TYR A 40 -1.12 2.57 -8.47
CA TYR A 40 -1.46 3.32 -7.26
C TYR A 40 -1.82 2.40 -6.11
N THR A 41 -1.91 2.99 -4.93
CA THR A 41 -2.48 2.36 -3.74
C THR A 41 -3.88 2.91 -3.55
N GLU A 42 -4.84 2.04 -3.32
CA GLU A 42 -6.23 2.43 -3.09
C GLU A 42 -6.66 2.00 -1.71
N PHE A 43 -7.30 2.90 -0.97
CA PHE A 43 -7.88 2.62 0.34
C PHE A 43 -9.37 2.29 0.19
N GLU A 44 -9.91 1.60 1.18
CA GLU A 44 -11.30 1.13 1.14
C GLU A 44 -12.29 2.29 0.98
N ASP A 45 -11.96 3.47 1.49
CA ASP A 45 -12.81 4.66 1.37
C ASP A 45 -12.74 5.34 0.00
N GLY A 46 -11.97 4.78 -0.94
CA GLY A 46 -11.82 5.33 -2.28
C GLY A 46 -10.63 6.27 -2.45
N THR A 47 -9.90 6.59 -1.39
CA THR A 47 -8.70 7.42 -1.50
C THR A 47 -7.63 6.71 -2.30
N ILE A 48 -6.99 7.44 -3.21
CA ILE A 48 -5.95 6.90 -4.08
C ILE A 48 -4.66 7.68 -3.88
N VAL A 49 -3.55 6.95 -3.73
CA VAL A 49 -2.21 7.54 -3.71
C VAL A 49 -1.44 7.01 -4.93
N LYS A 50 -1.14 7.91 -5.86
CA LYS A 50 -0.44 7.55 -7.10
C LYS A 50 1.02 7.26 -6.83
N SER A 51 1.58 6.31 -7.58
CA SER A 51 2.99 5.95 -7.51
C SER A 51 3.82 7.04 -8.19
N VAL A 52 4.47 7.87 -7.38
CA VAL A 52 5.37 8.92 -7.82
C VAL A 52 6.70 8.71 -7.11
N ALA A 53 7.79 8.67 -7.87
CA ALA A 53 9.12 8.41 -7.30
C ALA A 53 9.40 9.34 -6.12
N ASN A 54 9.92 8.77 -5.06
CA ASN A 54 10.27 9.48 -3.82
C ASN A 54 9.05 9.98 -3.02
N ARG A 55 7.85 9.50 -3.33
CA ARG A 55 6.65 9.76 -2.52
C ARG A 55 6.54 8.69 -1.45
N MET A 56 6.02 9.08 -0.31
CA MET A 56 5.77 8.17 0.80
C MET A 56 4.33 8.35 1.28
N ALA A 57 3.59 7.24 1.38
CA ALA A 57 2.28 7.22 2.02
C ALA A 57 2.44 6.63 3.42
N VAL A 58 1.94 7.34 4.43
CA VAL A 58 2.03 6.94 5.83
C VAL A 58 0.62 6.90 6.39
N PHE A 59 0.23 5.78 6.96
CA PHE A 59 -1.13 5.60 7.45
C PHE A 59 -1.16 4.58 8.58
N SER A 60 -2.28 4.56 9.31
CA SER A 60 -2.48 3.56 10.37
C SER A 60 -2.61 2.16 9.76
N SER A 61 -1.96 1.18 10.39
CA SER A 61 -1.96 -0.20 9.88
C SER A 61 -3.33 -0.87 9.89
N ASP A 62 -4.33 -0.28 10.55
CA ASP A 62 -5.70 -0.80 10.54
C ASP A 62 -6.53 -0.34 9.33
N MET A 63 -5.96 0.45 8.44
CA MET A 63 -6.64 0.87 7.21
C MET A 63 -6.50 -0.19 6.13
N LEU A 64 -7.64 -0.65 5.61
CA LEU A 64 -7.66 -1.57 4.47
C LEU A 64 -7.19 -0.86 3.21
N HIS A 65 -6.28 -1.49 2.49
CA HIS A 65 -5.72 -0.93 1.27
C HIS A 65 -5.37 -2.03 0.29
N ARG A 66 -5.16 -1.65 -0.97
CA ARG A 66 -4.71 -2.58 -2.01
C ARG A 66 -3.79 -1.86 -3.00
N GLY A 67 -2.90 -2.65 -3.61
CA GLY A 67 -2.11 -2.18 -4.73
C GLY A 67 -2.83 -2.40 -6.04
N VAL A 68 -2.70 -1.43 -6.94
CA VAL A 68 -3.22 -1.51 -8.31
C VAL A 68 -2.04 -1.39 -9.26
N SER A 69 -1.89 -2.38 -10.15
CA SER A 69 -0.72 -2.45 -11.01
C SER A 69 -0.70 -1.34 -12.06
N GLN A 70 0.48 -1.10 -12.57
CA GLN A 70 0.70 -0.12 -13.64
C GLN A 70 0.41 -0.73 -15.01
N THR A 71 0.19 0.13 -15.99
CA THR A 71 0.06 -0.25 -17.39
C THR A 71 1.04 0.48 -18.30
N ASP A 72 1.79 1.46 -17.78
CA ASP A 72 2.66 2.36 -18.53
C ASP A 72 4.15 2.07 -18.35
N THR A 73 4.52 1.15 -17.46
CA THR A 73 5.91 0.75 -17.25
C THR A 73 5.99 -0.76 -17.02
N LYS A 74 7.19 -1.32 -17.16
CA LYS A 74 7.41 -2.76 -16.90
C LYS A 74 7.34 -3.11 -15.43
N VAL A 75 7.67 -2.16 -14.54
CA VAL A 75 7.83 -2.42 -13.11
C VAL A 75 7.17 -1.33 -12.31
N ARG A 76 6.47 -1.73 -11.26
CA ARG A 76 6.06 -0.84 -10.17
C ARG A 76 6.76 -1.33 -8.92
N CYS A 77 7.67 -0.51 -8.39
CA CYS A 77 8.47 -0.88 -7.24
C CYS A 77 8.11 -0.03 -6.03
N VAL A 78 7.78 -0.69 -4.94
CA VAL A 78 7.48 -0.03 -3.66
C VAL A 78 8.23 -0.73 -2.53
N ILE A 79 8.47 0.01 -1.45
CA ILE A 79 9.05 -0.53 -0.22
C ILE A 79 8.03 -0.30 0.89
N ASN A 80 7.60 -1.39 1.53
CA ASN A 80 6.67 -1.34 2.64
C ASN A 80 7.43 -1.43 3.97
N CYS A 81 7.10 -0.56 4.91
CA CYS A 81 7.62 -0.60 6.26
C CYS A 81 6.46 -0.52 7.25
N ASN A 82 6.60 -1.23 8.36
CA ASN A 82 5.62 -1.19 9.44
C ASN A 82 6.39 -1.05 10.76
N TRP A 83 5.88 -0.21 11.64
CA TRP A 83 6.49 -0.04 12.96
C TRP A 83 5.44 0.21 14.02
N PHE A 84 5.81 -0.10 15.27
CA PHE A 84 4.96 0.19 16.41
C PHE A 84 5.08 1.67 16.75
N ASN A 85 3.93 2.28 17.07
CA ASN A 85 3.90 3.67 17.50
C ASN A 85 4.56 3.80 18.87
N ALA A 86 5.18 4.96 19.12
CA ALA A 86 5.70 5.27 20.43
C ALA A 86 4.57 5.36 21.45
N LEU A 87 4.83 4.88 22.65
CA LEU A 87 3.86 4.93 23.75
C LEU A 87 3.83 6.31 24.39
#